data_75048c5a9bbbd1043d5fed8ec0ea6b96
#
_entry.id   75048c5a9bbbd1043d5fed8ec0ea6b96
#
_cell.length_a   1.000
_cell.length_b   1.000
_cell.length_c   1.000
_cell.angle_alpha   90.00
_cell.angle_beta   90.00
_cell.angle_gamma   90.00
#
_symmetry.space_group_name_H-M   'P 1'
#
loop_
_entity.id
_entity.type
_entity.pdbx_description
1 polymer ?
#
loop_
_entity_poly.entity_id
_entity_poly.type
_entity_poly.pdbx_seq_one_letter_code
_entity_poly.pdbx_strand_id
1 'polypeptide(L)'
;PQCRKLTVASKKDGHISAYVWDLDVVEQKKDWYIIECTEDQIKEINGITWLEINEHGTIVVWENFDLLEKSTGSVYSTLTKYQESVDNYLSLIFHRYLNRPKTTCVEISINNHKLTGLDPFLENHNKTNVRKCVRIPIMDSTGVERMVVVQPFVLPFQKDLTDEDKRL
;
A
#
# COMPACT_ATOMS: atom_id res chain seq x y z
N PRO A 1 -10.24 9.64 12.08
CA PRO A 1 -8.93 8.99 12.00
C PRO A 1 -9.06 7.50 12.24
N GLN A 2 -8.12 6.71 11.74
CA GLN A 2 -8.10 5.25 11.89
C GLN A 2 -7.61 4.83 13.28
N CYS A 3 -6.81 5.68 13.92
CA CYS A 3 -6.23 5.48 15.24
C CYS A 3 -6.19 6.79 16.03
N ARG A 4 -6.07 6.73 17.34
CA ARG A 4 -5.92 7.93 18.19
C ARG A 4 -4.47 8.37 18.33
N LYS A 5 -3.50 7.44 18.14
CA LYS A 5 -2.07 7.75 18.20
C LYS A 5 -1.35 7.22 16.98
N LEU A 6 -0.64 8.11 16.30
CA LEU A 6 0.16 7.84 15.10
C LEU A 6 1.61 8.20 15.39
N THR A 7 2.50 7.23 15.23
CA THR A 7 3.95 7.45 15.29
C THR A 7 4.55 7.24 13.90
N VAL A 8 5.36 8.17 13.45
CA VAL A 8 6.12 8.06 12.20
C VAL A 8 7.60 8.21 12.50
N ALA A 9 8.39 7.19 12.18
CA ALA A 9 9.85 7.22 12.28
C ALA A 9 10.46 7.03 10.88
N SER A 10 11.42 7.85 10.52
CA SER A 10 12.07 7.79 9.21
C SER A 10 13.59 7.90 9.35
N LYS A 11 14.30 7.09 8.55
CA LYS A 11 15.76 7.14 8.44
C LYS A 11 16.18 7.70 7.09
N LYS A 12 17.05 8.69 7.11
CA LYS A 12 17.70 9.27 5.93
C LYS A 12 19.12 9.67 6.29
N ASP A 13 20.08 9.40 5.40
CA ASP A 13 21.49 9.77 5.57
C ASP A 13 22.08 9.34 6.95
N GLY A 14 21.69 8.13 7.40
CA GLY A 14 22.14 7.56 8.67
C GLY A 14 21.43 8.11 9.92
N HIS A 15 20.61 9.14 9.80
CA HIS A 15 19.89 9.76 10.92
C HIS A 15 18.43 9.30 10.98
N ILE A 16 17.94 8.97 12.20
CA ILE A 16 16.55 8.59 12.46
C ILE A 16 15.86 9.74 13.19
N SER A 17 14.75 10.19 12.65
CA SER A 17 13.83 11.15 13.28
C SER A 17 12.47 10.53 13.45
N ALA A 18 11.79 10.81 14.56
CA ALA A 18 10.45 10.30 14.82
C ALA A 18 9.53 11.36 15.43
N TYR A 19 8.27 11.31 15.00
CA TYR A 19 7.23 12.22 15.45
C TYR A 19 5.96 11.45 15.81
N VAL A 20 5.30 11.92 16.88
CA VAL A 20 4.02 11.37 17.36
C VAL A 20 2.92 12.41 17.22
N TRP A 21 1.83 12.01 16.61
CA TRP A 21 0.58 12.73 16.64
C TRP A 21 -0.43 11.96 17.49
N ASP A 22 -0.81 12.55 18.63
CA ASP A 22 -1.67 11.96 19.63
C ASP A 22 -2.91 12.85 19.83
N LEU A 23 -4.09 12.29 19.53
CA LEU A 23 -5.35 13.01 19.64
C LEU A 23 -5.67 13.40 21.07
N ASP A 24 -5.26 12.62 22.08
CA ASP A 24 -5.50 12.95 23.47
C ASP A 24 -4.72 14.22 23.87
N VAL A 25 -3.50 14.36 23.33
CA VAL A 25 -2.68 15.58 23.53
C VAL A 25 -3.30 16.76 22.80
N VAL A 26 -3.75 16.57 21.56
CA VAL A 26 -4.44 17.61 20.77
C VAL A 26 -5.69 18.10 21.48
N GLU A 27 -6.53 17.19 22.01
CA GLU A 27 -7.74 17.52 22.77
C GLU A 27 -7.42 18.27 24.06
N GLN A 28 -6.37 17.84 24.78
CA GLN A 28 -5.94 18.49 26.02
C GLN A 28 -5.39 19.89 25.78
N LYS A 29 -4.56 20.05 24.75
CA LYS A 29 -3.93 21.34 24.40
C LYS A 29 -4.87 22.27 23.64
N LYS A 30 -5.95 21.74 23.04
CA LYS A 30 -6.88 22.45 22.12
C LYS A 30 -6.18 23.11 20.95
N ASP A 31 -5.10 22.50 20.48
CA ASP A 31 -4.29 22.97 19.37
C ASP A 31 -3.65 21.79 18.62
N TRP A 32 -3.25 22.00 17.38
CA TRP A 32 -2.53 21.03 16.58
C TRP A 32 -1.11 20.86 17.14
N TYR A 33 -0.85 19.70 17.71
CA TYR A 33 0.41 19.40 18.37
C TYR A 33 1.03 18.15 17.76
N ILE A 34 2.31 18.25 17.40
CA ILE A 34 3.15 17.11 17.00
C ILE A 34 4.27 17.04 18.02
N ILE A 35 4.54 15.85 18.52
CA ILE A 35 5.58 15.60 19.51
C ILE A 35 6.80 15.03 18.80
N GLU A 36 7.93 15.67 18.89
CA GLU A 36 9.21 15.12 18.45
C GLU A 36 9.72 14.13 19.50
N CYS A 37 10.10 12.92 19.05
CA CYS A 37 10.62 11.88 19.94
C CYS A 37 12.08 12.14 20.31
N THR A 38 12.43 11.91 21.55
CA THR A 38 13.82 11.84 22.00
C THR A 38 14.48 10.56 21.51
N GLU A 39 15.82 10.48 21.55
CA GLU A 39 16.56 9.28 21.15
C GLU A 39 16.14 8.03 21.92
N ASP A 40 15.83 8.15 23.21
CA ASP A 40 15.36 7.02 24.02
C ASP A 40 13.95 6.58 23.63
N GLN A 41 13.05 7.51 23.32
CA GLN A 41 11.72 7.21 22.82
C GLN A 41 11.76 6.55 21.43
N ILE A 42 12.70 6.94 20.57
CA ILE A 42 12.91 6.31 19.26
C ILE A 42 13.24 4.83 19.40
N LYS A 43 14.09 4.46 20.37
CA LYS A 43 14.48 3.06 20.62
C LYS A 43 13.30 2.17 21.06
N GLU A 44 12.26 2.76 21.63
CA GLU A 44 11.08 2.06 22.11
C GLU A 44 10.01 1.86 21.00
N ILE A 45 10.18 2.49 19.83
CA ILE A 45 9.24 2.36 18.71
C ILE A 45 9.22 0.92 18.21
N ASN A 46 8.02 0.33 18.10
CA ASN A 46 7.87 -1.02 17.58
C ASN A 46 8.40 -1.12 16.13
N GLY A 47 9.32 -2.04 15.92
CA GLY A 47 9.95 -2.26 14.62
C GLY A 47 11.15 -1.34 14.32
N ILE A 48 11.62 -0.51 15.26
CA ILE A 48 12.73 0.43 15.03
C ILE A 48 14.01 -0.26 14.56
N THR A 49 14.26 -1.48 15.00
CA THR A 49 15.42 -2.29 14.59
C THR A 49 15.49 -2.49 13.08
N TRP A 50 14.33 -2.48 12.39
CA TRP A 50 14.30 -2.54 10.93
C TRP A 50 14.91 -1.27 10.31
N LEU A 51 14.64 -0.08 10.87
CA LEU A 51 15.28 1.17 10.41
C LEU A 51 16.77 1.21 10.73
N GLU A 52 17.17 0.66 11.89
CA GLU A 52 18.59 0.66 12.30
C GLU A 52 19.46 -0.09 11.31
N ILE A 53 19.02 -1.25 10.83
CA ILE A 53 19.77 -2.12 9.91
C ILE A 53 19.67 -1.72 8.44
N ASN A 54 18.65 -0.95 8.05
CA ASN A 54 18.48 -0.49 6.68
C ASN A 54 19.10 0.89 6.46
N GLU A 55 19.52 1.18 5.23
CA GLU A 55 20.16 2.45 4.88
C GLU A 55 19.17 3.63 4.97
N HIS A 56 17.94 3.39 4.56
CA HIS A 56 16.82 4.37 4.61
C HIS A 56 15.50 3.65 4.74
N GLY A 57 14.48 4.36 5.14
CA GLY A 57 13.11 3.81 5.25
C GLY A 57 12.21 4.64 6.15
N THR A 58 10.97 4.19 6.27
CA THR A 58 9.97 4.79 7.15
C THR A 58 9.14 3.71 7.82
N ILE A 59 8.89 3.88 9.11
CA ILE A 59 7.96 3.08 9.91
C ILE A 59 6.79 3.96 10.29
N VAL A 60 5.60 3.43 10.17
CA VAL A 60 4.35 4.05 10.62
C VAL A 60 3.69 3.10 11.60
N VAL A 61 3.48 3.56 12.83
CA VAL A 61 2.83 2.77 13.90
C VAL A 61 1.51 3.43 14.26
N TRP A 62 0.44 2.66 14.19
CA TRP A 62 -0.90 3.07 14.59
C TRP A 62 -1.27 2.40 15.90
N GLU A 63 -1.68 3.19 16.88
CA GLU A 63 -2.05 2.72 18.22
C GLU A 63 -3.43 3.28 18.61
N ASN A 64 -4.08 2.64 19.56
CA ASN A 64 -5.38 3.07 20.10
C ASN A 64 -6.48 3.16 19.02
N PHE A 65 -6.92 2.00 18.53
CA PHE A 65 -7.94 1.86 17.49
C PHE A 65 -9.35 1.90 18.10
N ASP A 66 -9.88 3.08 18.35
CA ASP A 66 -11.20 3.27 18.96
C ASP A 66 -12.38 2.84 18.06
N LEU A 67 -12.20 2.85 16.74
CA LEU A 67 -13.23 2.43 15.78
C LEU A 67 -13.30 0.90 15.64
N LEU A 68 -12.18 0.21 15.74
CA LEU A 68 -12.16 -1.26 15.67
C LEU A 68 -12.76 -1.91 16.92
N GLU A 69 -12.56 -1.30 18.09
CA GLU A 69 -13.12 -1.80 19.35
C GLU A 69 -14.64 -1.70 19.40
N LYS A 70 -15.25 -0.76 18.67
CA LYS A 70 -16.70 -0.56 18.59
C LYS A 70 -17.41 -1.53 17.62
N SER A 71 -16.64 -2.32 16.83
CA SER A 71 -17.23 -3.29 15.92
C SER A 71 -17.74 -4.50 16.68
N THR A 72 -18.94 -4.99 16.31
CA THR A 72 -19.54 -6.22 16.87
C THR A 72 -18.74 -7.44 16.39
N GLY A 73 -17.77 -7.89 17.18
CA GLY A 73 -16.96 -9.08 16.86
C GLY A 73 -15.59 -9.03 17.52
N SER A 74 -14.84 -10.13 17.38
CA SER A 74 -13.44 -10.16 17.79
C SER A 74 -12.62 -9.21 16.89
N VAL A 75 -11.80 -8.35 17.48
CA VAL A 75 -10.83 -7.50 16.76
C VAL A 75 -9.99 -8.35 15.80
N TYR A 76 -9.58 -9.54 16.23
CA TYR A 76 -8.82 -10.48 15.41
C TYR A 76 -9.58 -10.89 14.13
N SER A 77 -10.86 -11.28 14.24
CA SER A 77 -11.66 -11.70 13.08
C SER A 77 -11.89 -10.55 12.09
N THR A 78 -12.01 -9.34 12.61
CA THR A 78 -12.16 -8.12 11.79
C THR A 78 -10.86 -7.82 11.04
N LEU A 79 -9.71 -7.90 11.72
CA LEU A 79 -8.41 -7.68 11.09
C LEU A 79 -8.10 -8.74 10.02
N THR A 80 -8.45 -10.02 10.26
CA THR A 80 -8.25 -11.09 9.26
C THR A 80 -9.06 -10.81 7.99
N LYS A 81 -10.32 -10.41 8.11
CA LYS A 81 -11.15 -10.03 6.94
C LYS A 81 -10.57 -8.84 6.18
N TYR A 82 -10.10 -7.83 6.90
CA TYR A 82 -9.44 -6.69 6.27
C TYR A 82 -8.14 -7.11 5.57
N GLN A 83 -7.37 -8.00 6.15
CA GLN A 83 -6.14 -8.51 5.52
C GLN A 83 -6.44 -9.15 4.17
N GLU A 84 -7.39 -10.09 4.09
CA GLU A 84 -7.78 -10.73 2.82
C GLU A 84 -8.24 -9.72 1.76
N SER A 85 -9.03 -8.72 2.18
CA SER A 85 -9.49 -7.67 1.30
C SER A 85 -8.35 -6.80 0.79
N VAL A 86 -7.40 -6.45 1.67
CA VAL A 86 -6.23 -5.63 1.33
C VAL A 86 -5.26 -6.40 0.45
N ASP A 87 -5.04 -7.70 0.72
CA ASP A 87 -4.21 -8.57 -0.11
C ASP A 87 -4.69 -8.57 -1.57
N ASN A 88 -5.97 -8.83 -1.78
CA ASN A 88 -6.58 -8.85 -3.11
C ASN A 88 -6.51 -7.48 -3.79
N TYR A 89 -6.83 -6.41 -3.07
CA TYR A 89 -6.84 -5.05 -3.59
C TYR A 89 -5.43 -4.60 -4.01
N LEU A 90 -4.43 -4.82 -3.17
CA LEU A 90 -3.05 -4.44 -3.48
C LEU A 90 -2.46 -5.29 -4.60
N SER A 91 -2.74 -6.60 -4.61
CA SER A 91 -2.32 -7.50 -5.69
C SER A 91 -2.87 -7.06 -7.05
N LEU A 92 -4.11 -6.59 -7.09
CA LEU A 92 -4.76 -6.10 -8.31
C LEU A 92 -4.21 -4.74 -8.73
N ILE A 93 -4.17 -3.75 -7.85
CA ILE A 93 -3.77 -2.38 -8.20
C ILE A 93 -2.29 -2.30 -8.53
N PHE A 94 -1.45 -2.99 -7.77
CA PHE A 94 0.00 -2.96 -7.95
C PHE A 94 0.55 -4.08 -8.83
N HIS A 95 -0.30 -4.86 -9.54
CA HIS A 95 0.15 -6.00 -10.34
C HIS A 95 1.31 -5.68 -11.29
N ARG A 96 1.28 -4.53 -11.97
CA ARG A 96 2.34 -4.12 -12.90
C ARG A 96 3.68 -3.84 -12.21
N TYR A 97 3.67 -3.48 -10.93
CA TYR A 97 4.87 -3.22 -10.15
C TYR A 97 5.39 -4.49 -9.47
N LEU A 98 4.48 -5.36 -8.99
CA LEU A 98 4.80 -6.63 -8.35
C LEU A 98 5.36 -7.65 -9.33
N ASN A 99 4.88 -7.65 -10.57
CA ASN A 99 5.25 -8.63 -11.62
C ASN A 99 6.44 -8.17 -12.48
N ARG A 100 7.12 -7.08 -12.11
CA ARG A 100 8.32 -6.62 -12.81
C ARG A 100 9.53 -7.51 -12.54
N PRO A 101 10.57 -7.46 -13.41
CA PRO A 101 11.86 -8.08 -13.12
C PRO A 101 12.41 -7.64 -11.75
N LYS A 102 13.11 -8.53 -11.04
CA LYS A 102 13.61 -8.31 -9.67
C LYS A 102 14.37 -6.99 -9.46
N THR A 103 15.01 -6.46 -10.48
CA THR A 103 15.77 -5.20 -10.43
C THR A 103 14.88 -3.94 -10.36
N THR A 104 13.61 -4.04 -10.70
CA THR A 104 12.66 -2.92 -10.77
C THR A 104 11.31 -3.21 -10.14
N CYS A 105 11.13 -4.39 -9.53
CA CYS A 105 9.89 -4.75 -8.86
C CYS A 105 9.77 -4.03 -7.51
N VAL A 106 8.54 -3.70 -7.16
CA VAL A 106 8.15 -3.34 -5.80
C VAL A 106 7.79 -4.62 -5.07
N GLU A 107 8.30 -4.82 -3.88
CA GLU A 107 7.90 -5.91 -3.01
C GLU A 107 6.92 -5.39 -1.96
N ILE A 108 5.74 -6.00 -1.89
CA ILE A 108 4.74 -5.73 -0.86
C ILE A 108 4.51 -7.02 -0.09
N SER A 109 4.59 -6.93 1.24
CA SER A 109 4.32 -8.06 2.13
C SER A 109 3.34 -7.63 3.22
N ILE A 110 2.41 -8.52 3.58
CA ILE A 110 1.48 -8.34 4.70
C ILE A 110 1.69 -9.50 5.66
N ASN A 111 2.01 -9.21 6.93
CA ASN A 111 2.30 -10.21 7.95
C ASN A 111 3.33 -11.26 7.47
N ASN A 112 4.42 -10.82 6.84
CA ASN A 112 5.46 -11.65 6.23
C ASN A 112 5.01 -12.51 5.04
N HIS A 113 3.77 -12.34 4.57
CA HIS A 113 3.30 -12.95 3.33
C HIS A 113 3.55 -11.98 2.17
N LYS A 114 4.37 -12.39 1.21
CA LYS A 114 4.67 -11.61 0.02
C LYS A 114 3.53 -11.68 -0.98
N LEU A 115 3.05 -10.52 -1.44
CA LEU A 115 2.02 -10.43 -2.45
C LEU A 115 2.55 -10.75 -3.84
N THR A 116 1.69 -11.39 -4.63
CA THR A 116 1.89 -11.63 -6.07
C THR A 116 0.88 -10.78 -6.84
N GLY A 117 1.32 -10.13 -7.92
CA GLY A 117 0.43 -9.30 -8.72
C GLY A 117 -0.62 -10.11 -9.47
N LEU A 118 -1.89 -9.77 -9.29
CA LEU A 118 -3.03 -10.30 -10.02
C LEU A 118 -3.26 -9.43 -11.26
N ASP A 119 -2.92 -9.95 -12.44
CA ASP A 119 -3.06 -9.20 -13.69
C ASP A 119 -4.49 -9.25 -14.23
N PRO A 120 -5.28 -8.16 -14.16
CA PRO A 120 -6.68 -8.14 -14.61
C PRO A 120 -6.82 -8.23 -16.13
N PHE A 121 -5.73 -8.07 -16.87
CA PHE A 121 -5.72 -8.16 -18.34
C PHE A 121 -5.33 -9.55 -18.83
N LEU A 122 -4.86 -10.43 -17.91
CA LEU A 122 -4.36 -11.75 -18.27
C LEU A 122 -3.37 -11.68 -19.45
N GLU A 123 -2.45 -10.70 -19.41
CA GLU A 123 -1.58 -10.34 -20.54
C GLU A 123 -0.73 -11.52 -21.01
N ASN A 124 -0.33 -12.39 -20.09
CA ASN A 124 0.47 -13.58 -20.39
C ASN A 124 -0.36 -14.84 -20.70
N HIS A 125 -1.69 -14.76 -20.67
CA HIS A 125 -2.53 -15.90 -21.00
C HIS A 125 -2.55 -16.14 -22.52
N ASN A 126 -2.37 -17.40 -22.96
CA ASN A 126 -2.20 -17.77 -24.36
C ASN A 126 -3.41 -17.46 -25.27
N LYS A 127 -4.58 -17.22 -24.69
CA LYS A 127 -5.82 -16.84 -25.40
C LYS A 127 -6.20 -15.38 -25.23
N THR A 128 -5.42 -14.59 -24.52
CA THR A 128 -5.59 -13.14 -24.47
C THR A 128 -5.16 -12.54 -25.81
N ASN A 129 -6.02 -11.72 -26.39
CA ASN A 129 -5.68 -11.00 -27.62
C ASN A 129 -5.32 -9.55 -27.28
N VAL A 130 -4.03 -9.27 -27.30
CA VAL A 130 -3.49 -7.92 -27.10
C VAL A 130 -3.66 -7.14 -28.41
N ARG A 131 -4.52 -6.13 -28.42
CA ARG A 131 -4.78 -5.29 -29.59
C ARG A 131 -3.68 -4.27 -29.80
N LYS A 132 -3.63 -3.69 -31.00
CA LYS A 132 -2.69 -2.63 -31.32
C LYS A 132 -2.88 -1.43 -30.37
N CYS A 133 -1.79 -0.95 -29.82
CA CYS A 133 -1.75 0.25 -29.00
C CYS A 133 -2.17 1.49 -29.81
N VAL A 134 -3.01 2.34 -29.25
CA VAL A 134 -3.46 3.60 -29.86
C VAL A 134 -2.93 4.77 -29.04
N ARG A 135 -2.42 5.78 -29.74
CA ARG A 135 -1.97 7.05 -29.13
C ARG A 135 -2.98 8.14 -29.47
N ILE A 136 -3.54 8.76 -28.45
CA ILE A 136 -4.57 9.78 -28.58
C ILE A 136 -4.02 11.10 -28.03
N PRO A 137 -3.90 12.14 -28.85
CA PRO A 137 -3.55 13.47 -28.36
C PRO A 137 -4.73 14.05 -27.59
N ILE A 138 -4.46 14.60 -26.41
CA ILE A 138 -5.43 15.33 -25.60
C ILE A 138 -4.82 16.66 -25.19
N MET A 139 -5.66 17.70 -25.12
CA MET A 139 -5.25 19.02 -24.57
C MET A 139 -5.47 19.00 -23.06
N ASP A 140 -4.46 19.34 -22.28
CA ASP A 140 -4.64 19.52 -20.84
C ASP A 140 -5.29 20.87 -20.52
N SER A 141 -5.61 21.11 -19.24
CA SER A 141 -6.24 22.35 -18.78
C SER A 141 -5.39 23.60 -18.99
N THR A 142 -4.11 23.45 -19.31
CA THR A 142 -3.17 24.56 -19.61
C THR A 142 -3.00 24.80 -21.10
N GLY A 143 -3.71 24.03 -21.97
CA GLY A 143 -3.59 24.13 -23.42
C GLY A 143 -2.37 23.40 -24.00
N VAL A 144 -1.71 22.56 -23.23
CA VAL A 144 -0.57 21.75 -23.68
C VAL A 144 -1.09 20.39 -24.19
N GLU A 145 -0.66 20.01 -25.39
CA GLU A 145 -0.96 18.71 -25.95
C GLU A 145 -0.19 17.59 -25.20
N ARG A 146 -0.92 16.58 -24.73
CA ARG A 146 -0.41 15.37 -24.07
C ARG A 146 -0.85 14.14 -24.84
N MET A 147 0.02 13.13 -24.91
CA MET A 147 -0.30 11.87 -25.56
C MET A 147 -0.79 10.85 -24.52
N VAL A 148 -2.02 10.39 -24.66
CA VAL A 148 -2.57 9.26 -23.90
C VAL A 148 -2.36 7.99 -24.71
N VAL A 149 -1.79 6.99 -24.06
CA VAL A 149 -1.55 5.66 -24.64
C VAL A 149 -2.63 4.70 -24.17
N VAL A 150 -3.41 4.15 -25.10
CA VAL A 150 -4.48 3.18 -24.81
C VAL A 150 -4.06 1.81 -25.34
N GLN A 151 -3.97 0.82 -24.46
CA GLN A 151 -3.67 -0.57 -24.79
C GLN A 151 -4.92 -1.43 -24.53
N PRO A 152 -5.68 -1.83 -25.57
CA PRO A 152 -6.84 -2.70 -25.40
C PRO A 152 -6.44 -4.16 -25.29
N PHE A 153 -7.17 -4.91 -24.45
CA PHE A 153 -7.06 -6.36 -24.31
C PHE A 153 -8.42 -7.01 -24.54
N VAL A 154 -8.44 -8.15 -25.22
CA VAL A 154 -9.62 -9.02 -25.32
C VAL A 154 -9.31 -10.26 -24.51
N LEU A 155 -10.01 -10.40 -23.39
CA LEU A 155 -9.81 -11.51 -22.47
C LEU A 155 -10.28 -12.85 -23.05
N PRO A 156 -9.76 -13.97 -22.56
CA PRO A 156 -10.24 -15.30 -22.90
C PRO A 156 -11.71 -15.50 -22.53
N PHE A 157 -12.37 -16.46 -23.19
CA PHE A 157 -13.70 -16.88 -22.74
C PHE A 157 -13.62 -17.56 -21.36
N GLN A 158 -14.66 -17.41 -20.56
CA GLN A 158 -14.73 -17.96 -19.20
C GLN A 158 -14.42 -19.48 -19.15
N LYS A 159 -14.81 -20.24 -20.17
CA LYS A 159 -14.50 -21.69 -20.29
C LYS A 159 -13.01 -22.00 -20.46
N ASP A 160 -12.22 -21.02 -20.88
CA ASP A 160 -10.80 -21.15 -21.14
C ASP A 160 -9.94 -20.69 -19.95
N LEU A 161 -10.58 -20.14 -18.92
CA LEU A 161 -9.94 -19.67 -17.70
C LEU A 161 -9.74 -20.80 -16.69
N THR A 162 -8.59 -20.86 -16.06
CA THR A 162 -8.31 -21.71 -14.90
C THR A 162 -9.05 -21.16 -13.66
N ASP A 163 -9.11 -21.96 -12.60
CA ASP A 163 -9.70 -21.47 -11.33
C ASP A 163 -8.87 -20.36 -10.69
N GLU A 164 -7.59 -20.28 -11.01
CA GLU A 164 -6.71 -19.18 -10.58
C GLU A 164 -7.04 -17.89 -11.37
N ASP A 165 -7.22 -17.97 -12.68
CA ASP A 165 -7.61 -16.83 -13.53
C ASP A 165 -8.98 -16.25 -13.14
N LYS A 166 -9.89 -17.06 -12.60
CA LYS A 166 -11.25 -16.65 -12.17
C LYS A 166 -11.28 -15.92 -10.81
N ARG A 167 -10.13 -15.78 -10.14
CA ARG A 167 -10.03 -15.00 -8.89
C ARG A 167 -9.97 -13.48 -9.12
N LEU A 168 -9.89 -13.07 -10.36
CA LEU A 168 -10.01 -11.68 -10.82
C LEU A 168 -11.51 -11.30 -10.90
#